data_459c8be067d3c2f644e52433f08c22f6
#
_entry.id   459c8be067d3c2f644e52433f08c22f6
#
_cell.length_a   1.000
_cell.length_b   1.000
_cell.length_c   1.000
_cell.angle_alpha   90.00
_cell.angle_beta   90.00
_cell.angle_gamma   90.00
#
_symmetry.space_group_name_H-M   'P 1'
#
loop_
_entity.id
_entity.type
_entity.pdbx_description
1 polymer ?
#
loop_
_entity_poly.entity_id
_entity_poly.type
_entity_poly.pdbx_seq_one_letter_code
_entity_poly.pdbx_strand_id
1 'polypeptide(L)'
;PSAAMIRMAREKLSIQLYVMIRPRGGDFLYSDLEFEVMKEDIRFAKECRADGVVLGILNADGSVDVQRTRELVELAAPLKVTFHRIDMTRDMEEALEGIIQAGCYRVLTSGGRNTVSEGMEQIKALVEQAKGRVQIMAGSGVNAANANTLIELGVDAIHLSGKSGRDSEMEFRTCSWAGFRDYRNTSNITVMLRK
;
A
#
# COMPACT_ATOMS: atom_id res chain seq x y z
N PRO A 1 7.47 -3.66 7.69
CA PRO A 1 8.94 -3.57 7.84
C PRO A 1 9.34 -3.63 9.31
N SER A 2 10.61 -4.03 9.61
CA SER A 2 11.09 -3.95 10.99
C SER A 2 11.43 -2.51 11.39
N ALA A 3 11.45 -2.25 12.69
CA ALA A 3 11.84 -0.95 13.25
C ALA A 3 13.22 -0.47 12.74
N ALA A 4 14.19 -1.39 12.66
CA ALA A 4 15.52 -1.07 12.15
C ALA A 4 15.49 -0.67 10.67
N MET A 5 14.68 -1.35 9.84
CA MET A 5 14.54 -1.00 8.43
C MET A 5 13.96 0.41 8.24
N ILE A 6 12.99 0.81 9.05
CA ILE A 6 12.37 2.14 8.98
C ILE A 6 13.40 3.22 9.34
N ARG A 7 14.13 3.05 10.44
CA ARG A 7 15.19 3.99 10.87
C ARG A 7 16.27 4.13 9.82
N MET A 8 16.84 3.01 9.36
CA MET A 8 17.89 3.00 8.35
C MET A 8 17.42 3.60 7.03
N ALA A 9 16.21 3.34 6.61
CA ALA A 9 15.64 3.95 5.40
C ALA A 9 15.56 5.48 5.56
N ARG A 10 15.09 5.98 6.70
CA ARG A 10 15.02 7.43 6.94
C ARG A 10 16.38 8.10 6.98
N GLU A 11 17.37 7.45 7.58
CA GLU A 11 18.74 7.98 7.63
C GLU A 11 19.41 8.07 6.25
N LYS A 12 19.12 7.11 5.37
CA LYS A 12 19.79 6.97 4.07
C LYS A 12 19.06 7.61 2.91
N LEU A 13 17.75 7.88 3.05
CA LEU A 13 16.90 8.35 1.95
C LEU A 13 16.39 9.77 2.21
N SER A 14 16.53 10.62 1.21
CA SER A 14 15.94 11.97 1.19
C SER A 14 14.56 12.04 0.56
N ILE A 15 14.10 10.97 -0.08
CA ILE A 15 12.77 10.86 -0.68
C ILE A 15 11.69 10.63 0.37
N GLN A 16 10.42 10.78 -0.02
CA GLN A 16 9.30 10.48 0.87
C GLN A 16 9.28 8.99 1.26
N LEU A 17 9.17 8.73 2.55
CA LEU A 17 9.11 7.40 3.13
C LEU A 17 7.69 7.09 3.63
N TYR A 18 7.05 6.12 3.03
CA TYR A 18 5.76 5.59 3.47
C TYR A 18 5.93 4.20 4.08
N VAL A 19 5.44 4.02 5.29
CA VAL A 19 5.61 2.78 6.08
C VAL A 19 4.34 1.94 5.97
N MET A 20 4.49 0.67 5.56
CA MET A 20 3.38 -0.28 5.55
C MET A 20 3.04 -0.71 6.97
N ILE A 21 1.83 -0.40 7.40
CA ILE A 21 1.23 -0.82 8.67
C ILE A 21 0.33 -2.03 8.41
N ARG A 22 0.89 -3.20 8.62
CA ARG A 22 0.20 -4.47 8.37
C ARG A 22 0.75 -5.53 9.33
N PRO A 23 0.04 -5.86 10.40
CA PRO A 23 0.55 -6.74 11.45
C PRO A 23 0.82 -8.17 10.96
N ARG A 24 0.09 -8.64 9.98
CA ARG A 24 0.25 -10.00 9.40
C ARG A 24 -0.11 -10.07 7.93
N GLY A 25 0.24 -11.16 7.29
CA GLY A 25 -0.28 -11.58 5.99
C GLY A 25 -1.74 -12.06 6.06
N GLY A 26 -2.30 -12.50 4.93
CA GLY A 26 -3.68 -12.96 4.81
C GLY A 26 -4.68 -11.82 4.54
N ASP A 27 -5.85 -11.90 5.15
CA ASP A 27 -6.94 -10.93 5.01
C ASP A 27 -6.68 -9.58 5.70
N PHE A 28 -7.71 -8.74 5.77
CA PHE A 28 -7.67 -7.38 6.34
C PHE A 28 -8.71 -7.19 7.46
N LEU A 29 -9.25 -8.30 7.99
CA LEU A 29 -10.09 -8.32 9.17
C LEU A 29 -9.20 -8.54 10.40
N TYR A 30 -8.95 -7.49 11.16
CA TYR A 30 -8.03 -7.52 12.30
C TYR A 30 -8.76 -7.60 13.64
N SER A 31 -8.20 -8.41 14.56
CA SER A 31 -8.61 -8.43 15.96
C SER A 31 -8.26 -7.13 16.67
N ASP A 32 -8.80 -6.93 17.88
CA ASP A 32 -8.49 -5.75 18.70
C ASP A 32 -7.00 -5.68 19.03
N LEU A 33 -6.36 -6.82 19.31
CA LEU A 33 -4.92 -6.85 19.57
C LEU A 33 -4.09 -6.47 18.34
N GLU A 34 -4.45 -6.96 17.15
CA GLU A 34 -3.79 -6.57 15.90
C GLU A 34 -3.98 -5.08 15.61
N PHE A 35 -5.15 -4.55 15.94
CA PHE A 35 -5.42 -3.12 15.81
C PHE A 35 -4.55 -2.27 16.74
N GLU A 36 -4.34 -2.70 18.01
CA GLU A 36 -3.39 -2.03 18.90
C GLU A 36 -1.94 -2.10 18.38
N VAL A 37 -1.52 -3.23 17.80
CA VAL A 37 -0.21 -3.33 17.13
C VAL A 37 -0.09 -2.31 16.00
N MET A 38 -1.15 -2.13 15.18
CA MET A 38 -1.14 -1.11 14.12
C MET A 38 -0.97 0.31 14.66
N LYS A 39 -1.57 0.62 15.80
CA LYS A 39 -1.40 1.93 16.46
C LYS A 39 0.03 2.16 16.92
N GLU A 40 0.66 1.16 17.54
CA GLU A 40 2.06 1.25 17.97
C GLU A 40 3.00 1.40 16.76
N ASP A 41 2.78 0.65 15.68
CA ASP A 41 3.55 0.79 14.45
C ASP A 41 3.43 2.20 13.84
N ILE A 42 2.25 2.83 13.91
CA ILE A 42 2.05 4.22 13.47
C ILE A 42 2.84 5.19 14.36
N ARG A 43 2.77 5.04 15.70
CA ARG A 43 3.54 5.88 16.63
C ARG A 43 5.04 5.79 16.32
N PHE A 44 5.53 4.58 16.14
CA PHE A 44 6.92 4.35 15.77
C PHE A 44 7.30 4.96 14.42
N ALA A 45 6.44 4.86 13.41
CA ALA A 45 6.67 5.51 12.10
C ALA A 45 6.77 7.04 12.24
N LYS A 46 5.94 7.65 13.11
CA LYS A 46 6.03 9.09 13.41
C LYS A 46 7.35 9.45 14.09
N GLU A 47 7.78 8.70 15.09
CA GLU A 47 9.08 8.90 15.76
C GLU A 47 10.24 8.81 14.77
N CYS A 48 10.16 7.91 13.80
CA CYS A 48 11.15 7.77 12.73
C CYS A 48 11.05 8.85 11.65
N ARG A 49 10.14 9.82 11.78
CA ARG A 49 9.92 10.89 10.79
C ARG A 49 9.59 10.37 9.39
N ALA A 50 8.75 9.34 9.32
CA ALA A 50 8.15 8.94 8.05
C ALA A 50 7.28 10.08 7.49
N ASP A 51 7.06 10.09 6.19
CA ASP A 51 6.19 11.08 5.52
C ASP A 51 4.75 10.60 5.44
N GLY A 52 4.53 9.29 5.58
CA GLY A 52 3.21 8.69 5.57
C GLY A 52 3.21 7.23 5.97
N VAL A 53 2.00 6.70 6.09
CA VAL A 53 1.74 5.28 6.34
C VAL A 53 0.80 4.71 5.30
N VAL A 54 0.88 3.40 5.11
CA VAL A 54 0.00 2.64 4.20
C VAL A 54 -0.72 1.59 5.04
N LEU A 55 -2.04 1.59 5.03
CA LEU A 55 -2.86 0.68 5.81
C LEU A 55 -4.16 0.31 5.08
N GLY A 56 -4.92 -0.63 5.62
CA GLY A 56 -6.25 -0.99 5.15
C GLY A 56 -6.89 -1.93 6.15
N ILE A 57 -8.14 -1.69 6.50
CA ILE A 57 -8.94 -2.50 7.41
C ILE A 57 -10.32 -2.72 6.81
N LEU A 58 -10.76 -3.97 6.83
CA LEU A 58 -12.07 -4.37 6.33
C LEU A 58 -12.88 -5.03 7.45
N ASN A 59 -14.19 -4.94 7.33
CA ASN A 59 -15.14 -5.72 8.10
C ASN A 59 -15.28 -7.15 7.54
N ALA A 60 -15.89 -8.04 8.31
CA ALA A 60 -16.11 -9.41 7.90
C ALA A 60 -17.00 -9.55 6.64
N ASP A 61 -17.83 -8.56 6.34
CA ASP A 61 -18.66 -8.51 5.14
C ASP A 61 -17.97 -7.93 3.90
N GLY A 62 -16.68 -7.58 4.01
CA GLY A 62 -15.89 -7.01 2.93
C GLY A 62 -16.07 -5.49 2.75
N SER A 63 -16.82 -4.80 3.60
CA SER A 63 -16.86 -3.34 3.62
C SER A 63 -15.64 -2.75 4.31
N VAL A 64 -15.35 -1.47 4.08
CA VAL A 64 -14.28 -0.75 4.81
C VAL A 64 -14.72 -0.53 6.27
N ASP A 65 -13.84 -0.85 7.22
CA ASP A 65 -14.02 -0.42 8.61
C ASP A 65 -13.68 1.09 8.73
N VAL A 66 -14.68 1.91 8.46
CA VAL A 66 -14.53 3.38 8.43
C VAL A 66 -14.13 3.93 9.79
N GLN A 67 -14.67 3.34 10.88
CA GLN A 67 -14.42 3.83 12.24
C GLN A 67 -12.96 3.61 12.65
N ARG A 68 -12.45 2.37 12.52
CA ARG A 68 -11.05 2.06 12.83
C ARG A 68 -10.09 2.75 11.88
N THR A 69 -10.44 2.86 10.59
CA THR A 69 -9.62 3.60 9.61
C THR A 69 -9.48 5.06 10.02
N ARG A 70 -10.57 5.72 10.42
CA ARG A 70 -10.54 7.12 10.90
C ARG A 70 -9.67 7.27 12.15
N GLU A 71 -9.79 6.37 13.12
CA GLU A 71 -8.96 6.39 14.32
C GLU A 71 -7.47 6.31 13.98
N LEU A 72 -7.08 5.45 13.02
CA LEU A 72 -5.69 5.38 12.58
C LEU A 72 -5.25 6.62 11.79
N VAL A 73 -6.13 7.23 10.99
CA VAL A 73 -5.84 8.49 10.28
C VAL A 73 -5.58 9.62 11.27
N GLU A 74 -6.42 9.76 12.29
CA GLU A 74 -6.27 10.77 13.35
C GLU A 74 -4.97 10.54 14.14
N LEU A 75 -4.68 9.29 14.52
CA LEU A 75 -3.44 8.92 15.20
C LEU A 75 -2.20 9.20 14.34
N ALA A 76 -2.28 8.95 13.04
CA ALA A 76 -1.17 9.15 12.12
C ALA A 76 -0.86 10.64 11.91
N ALA A 77 -1.79 11.55 12.10
CA ALA A 77 -1.57 12.97 11.85
C ALA A 77 -0.27 13.49 12.50
N PRO A 78 0.57 14.27 11.79
CA PRO A 78 0.37 14.86 10.46
C PRO A 78 0.81 13.97 9.27
N LEU A 79 1.13 12.69 9.48
CA LEU A 79 1.53 11.79 8.40
C LEU A 79 0.37 11.58 7.42
N LYS A 80 0.69 11.44 6.14
CA LYS A 80 -0.30 11.11 5.11
C LYS A 80 -0.65 9.63 5.16
N VAL A 81 -1.95 9.31 5.11
CA VAL A 81 -2.43 7.92 5.11
C VAL A 81 -2.85 7.50 3.71
N THR A 82 -2.27 6.42 3.22
CA THR A 82 -2.69 5.75 1.99
C THR A 82 -3.46 4.49 2.36
N PHE A 83 -4.71 4.39 1.91
CA PHE A 83 -5.49 3.16 2.03
C PHE A 83 -5.11 2.22 0.89
N HIS A 84 -4.70 0.99 1.21
CA HIS A 84 -4.43 -0.03 0.21
C HIS A 84 -5.52 -1.10 0.24
N ARG A 85 -5.64 -1.86 -0.86
CA ARG A 85 -6.57 -3.00 -0.94
C ARG A 85 -8.06 -2.63 -0.99
N ILE A 86 -8.41 -1.46 -1.52
CA ILE A 86 -9.79 -1.20 -1.94
C ILE A 86 -10.28 -2.29 -2.91
N ASP A 87 -9.39 -2.88 -3.70
CA ASP A 87 -9.65 -4.00 -4.62
C ASP A 87 -10.14 -5.29 -3.93
N MET A 88 -10.06 -5.37 -2.60
CA MET A 88 -10.52 -6.50 -1.80
C MET A 88 -11.88 -6.25 -1.15
N THR A 89 -12.49 -5.10 -1.40
CA THR A 89 -13.82 -4.76 -0.89
C THR A 89 -14.91 -5.37 -1.76
N ARG A 90 -16.09 -5.58 -1.15
CA ARG A 90 -17.28 -6.09 -1.85
C ARG A 90 -17.82 -5.12 -2.89
N ASP A 91 -17.63 -3.81 -2.66
CA ASP A 91 -18.07 -2.71 -3.51
C ASP A 91 -17.04 -1.59 -3.42
N MET A 92 -16.38 -1.29 -4.54
CA MET A 92 -15.30 -0.31 -4.58
C MET A 92 -15.80 1.13 -4.55
N GLU A 93 -17.01 1.39 -5.04
CA GLU A 93 -17.62 2.72 -5.05
C GLU A 93 -18.05 3.11 -3.64
N GLU A 94 -18.75 2.20 -2.92
CA GLU A 94 -19.07 2.36 -1.50
C GLU A 94 -17.79 2.51 -0.66
N ALA A 95 -16.80 1.67 -0.94
CA ALA A 95 -15.52 1.70 -0.23
C ALA A 95 -14.77 3.02 -0.40
N LEU A 96 -14.78 3.59 -1.61
CA LEU A 96 -14.14 4.89 -1.87
C LEU A 96 -14.76 6.00 -1.01
N GLU A 97 -16.08 6.06 -0.90
CA GLU A 97 -16.75 7.05 -0.04
C GLU A 97 -16.40 6.83 1.45
N GLY A 98 -16.37 5.58 1.91
CA GLY A 98 -15.94 5.25 3.28
C GLY A 98 -14.50 5.69 3.57
N ILE A 99 -13.59 5.49 2.62
CA ILE A 99 -12.17 5.89 2.74
C ILE A 99 -12.04 7.42 2.76
N ILE A 100 -12.80 8.13 1.92
CA ILE A 100 -12.87 9.60 1.93
C ILE A 100 -13.41 10.09 3.27
N GLN A 101 -14.48 9.50 3.77
CA GLN A 101 -15.08 9.84 5.05
C GLN A 101 -14.13 9.58 6.22
N ALA A 102 -13.29 8.56 6.14
CA ALA A 102 -12.26 8.27 7.14
C ALA A 102 -11.11 9.28 7.13
N GLY A 103 -10.99 10.12 6.09
CA GLY A 103 -9.96 11.16 5.97
C GLY A 103 -8.64 10.68 5.38
N CYS A 104 -8.63 9.57 4.66
CA CYS A 104 -7.42 9.11 3.98
C CYS A 104 -6.97 10.10 2.90
N TYR A 105 -5.66 10.26 2.78
CA TYR A 105 -5.05 11.13 1.78
C TYR A 105 -5.05 10.52 0.38
N ARG A 106 -4.90 9.18 0.30
CA ARG A 106 -4.73 8.46 -0.98
C ARG A 106 -5.31 7.05 -0.92
N VAL A 107 -5.73 6.54 -2.07
CA VAL A 107 -6.16 5.15 -2.28
C VAL A 107 -5.26 4.49 -3.31
N LEU A 108 -4.78 3.28 -3.02
CA LEU A 108 -4.05 2.43 -3.95
C LEU A 108 -5.00 1.37 -4.53
N THR A 109 -5.07 1.29 -5.85
CA THR A 109 -5.95 0.36 -6.57
C THR A 109 -5.31 -0.20 -7.84
N SER A 110 -5.75 -1.39 -8.24
CA SER A 110 -5.54 -1.97 -9.57
C SER A 110 -6.83 -2.00 -10.40
N GLY A 111 -7.90 -1.36 -9.91
CA GLY A 111 -9.24 -1.42 -10.52
C GLY A 111 -9.93 -2.75 -10.29
N GLY A 112 -9.66 -3.43 -9.16
CA GLY A 112 -10.27 -4.73 -8.82
C GLY A 112 -9.80 -5.89 -9.72
N ARG A 113 -8.67 -5.73 -10.41
CA ARG A 113 -8.11 -6.73 -11.32
C ARG A 113 -6.67 -7.08 -10.92
N ASN A 114 -6.12 -8.12 -11.54
CA ASN A 114 -4.73 -8.54 -11.26
C ASN A 114 -3.72 -7.45 -11.65
N THR A 115 -4.00 -6.71 -12.71
CA THR A 115 -3.16 -5.62 -13.21
C THR A 115 -3.96 -4.36 -13.51
N VAL A 116 -3.30 -3.20 -13.43
CA VAL A 116 -3.89 -1.91 -13.82
C VAL A 116 -4.38 -1.89 -15.26
N SER A 117 -3.70 -2.63 -16.16
CA SER A 117 -4.09 -2.71 -17.56
C SER A 117 -5.46 -3.37 -17.77
N GLU A 118 -5.80 -4.33 -16.92
CA GLU A 118 -7.11 -4.99 -16.92
C GLU A 118 -8.19 -4.17 -16.20
N GLY A 119 -7.77 -3.30 -15.26
CA GLY A 119 -8.66 -2.51 -14.40
C GLY A 119 -8.85 -1.05 -14.82
N MET A 120 -8.39 -0.64 -16.01
CA MET A 120 -8.39 0.77 -16.43
C MET A 120 -9.77 1.44 -16.38
N GLU A 121 -10.83 0.73 -16.77
CA GLU A 121 -12.20 1.27 -16.74
C GLU A 121 -12.64 1.59 -15.31
N GLN A 122 -12.39 0.67 -14.37
CA GLN A 122 -12.73 0.88 -12.97
C GLN A 122 -11.85 1.96 -12.33
N ILE A 123 -10.56 2.03 -12.68
CA ILE A 123 -9.67 3.10 -12.21
C ILE A 123 -10.21 4.46 -12.66
N LYS A 124 -10.64 4.58 -13.92
CA LYS A 124 -11.26 5.80 -14.45
C LYS A 124 -12.51 6.19 -13.68
N ALA A 125 -13.41 5.23 -13.42
CA ALA A 125 -14.63 5.47 -12.64
C ALA A 125 -14.30 5.97 -11.23
N LEU A 126 -13.30 5.38 -10.55
CA LEU A 126 -12.86 5.84 -9.23
C LEU A 126 -12.24 7.25 -9.27
N VAL A 127 -11.48 7.59 -10.31
CA VAL A 127 -10.95 8.96 -10.49
C VAL A 127 -12.10 9.96 -10.65
N GLU A 128 -13.08 9.64 -11.49
CA GLU A 128 -14.27 10.49 -11.70
C GLU A 128 -15.11 10.62 -10.43
N GLN A 129 -15.28 9.55 -9.66
CA GLN A 129 -16.01 9.57 -8.40
C GLN A 129 -15.25 10.35 -7.31
N ALA A 130 -13.93 10.20 -7.22
CA ALA A 130 -13.10 10.87 -6.22
C ALA A 130 -13.20 12.40 -6.31
N LYS A 131 -13.28 12.96 -7.50
CA LYS A 131 -13.40 14.43 -7.75
C LYS A 131 -12.37 15.25 -6.96
N GLY A 132 -11.15 14.73 -6.82
CA GLY A 132 -10.07 15.37 -6.07
C GLY A 132 -10.21 15.36 -4.54
N ARG A 133 -11.25 14.71 -3.97
CA ARG A 133 -11.44 14.58 -2.52
C ARG A 133 -10.42 13.64 -1.87
N VAL A 134 -9.88 12.70 -2.65
CA VAL A 134 -8.82 11.77 -2.27
C VAL A 134 -7.97 11.50 -3.52
N GLN A 135 -6.68 11.27 -3.34
CA GLN A 135 -5.80 10.93 -4.45
C GLN A 135 -6.00 9.46 -4.87
N ILE A 136 -6.06 9.20 -6.17
CA ILE A 136 -6.08 7.84 -6.72
C ILE A 136 -4.67 7.48 -7.19
N MET A 137 -4.12 6.39 -6.66
CA MET A 137 -2.83 5.83 -7.05
C MET A 137 -3.03 4.47 -7.71
N ALA A 138 -2.62 4.36 -8.97
CA ALA A 138 -2.69 3.11 -9.70
C ALA A 138 -1.47 2.23 -9.39
N GLY A 139 -1.70 0.95 -9.08
CA GLY A 139 -0.64 -0.02 -8.78
C GLY A 139 -1.01 -1.45 -9.13
N SER A 140 -0.01 -2.30 -9.23
CA SER A 140 -0.01 -3.65 -9.77
C SER A 140 0.16 -3.70 -11.28
N GLY A 141 1.34 -4.16 -11.74
CA GLY A 141 1.65 -4.28 -13.16
C GLY A 141 1.92 -2.97 -13.89
N VAL A 142 2.13 -1.87 -13.15
CA VAL A 142 2.57 -0.60 -13.75
C VAL A 142 3.98 -0.75 -14.33
N ASN A 143 4.15 -0.27 -15.57
CA ASN A 143 5.40 -0.31 -16.31
C ASN A 143 5.46 0.86 -17.32
N ALA A 144 6.58 0.99 -18.03
CA ALA A 144 6.78 2.10 -18.98
C ALA A 144 5.74 2.13 -20.13
N ALA A 145 5.16 0.99 -20.49
CA ALA A 145 4.19 0.93 -21.60
C ALA A 145 2.79 1.46 -21.21
N ASN A 146 2.40 1.33 -19.93
CA ASN A 146 1.07 1.73 -19.46
C ASN A 146 1.06 2.98 -18.56
N ALA A 147 2.22 3.46 -18.12
CA ALA A 147 2.31 4.60 -17.20
C ALA A 147 1.67 5.88 -17.79
N ASN A 148 1.93 6.20 -19.05
CA ASN A 148 1.37 7.39 -19.69
C ASN A 148 -0.16 7.32 -19.80
N THR A 149 -0.70 6.16 -20.20
CA THR A 149 -2.15 5.94 -20.26
C THR A 149 -2.80 6.15 -18.89
N LEU A 150 -2.19 5.64 -17.81
CA LEU A 150 -2.70 5.86 -16.45
C LEU A 150 -2.69 7.35 -16.06
N ILE A 151 -1.64 8.08 -16.44
CA ILE A 151 -1.56 9.54 -16.21
C ILE A 151 -2.67 10.27 -16.99
N GLU A 152 -2.92 9.89 -18.24
CA GLU A 152 -3.99 10.44 -19.08
C GLU A 152 -5.40 10.13 -18.53
N LEU A 153 -5.59 8.99 -17.86
CA LEU A 153 -6.82 8.65 -17.13
C LEU A 153 -7.06 9.56 -15.90
N GLY A 154 -6.07 10.33 -15.48
CA GLY A 154 -6.19 11.30 -14.39
C GLY A 154 -5.76 10.78 -13.03
N VAL A 155 -5.06 9.64 -12.93
CA VAL A 155 -4.52 9.20 -11.61
C VAL A 155 -3.50 10.21 -11.07
N ASP A 156 -3.48 10.40 -9.77
CA ASP A 156 -2.60 11.34 -9.08
C ASP A 156 -1.19 10.79 -8.85
N ALA A 157 -1.06 9.46 -8.85
CA ALA A 157 0.21 8.79 -8.64
C ALA A 157 0.20 7.39 -9.26
N ILE A 158 1.38 6.86 -9.52
CA ILE A 158 1.59 5.47 -9.92
C ILE A 158 2.50 4.77 -8.92
N HIS A 159 2.23 3.50 -8.70
CA HIS A 159 2.96 2.63 -7.78
C HIS A 159 3.56 1.46 -8.55
N LEU A 160 4.86 1.32 -8.52
CA LEU A 160 5.57 0.23 -9.19
C LEU A 160 6.58 -0.43 -8.24
N SER A 161 6.88 -1.70 -8.53
CA SER A 161 7.88 -2.46 -7.81
C SER A 161 9.22 -2.37 -8.51
N GLY A 162 10.19 -1.71 -7.89
CA GLY A 162 11.59 -1.78 -8.31
C GLY A 162 12.25 -3.04 -7.75
N LYS A 163 11.94 -4.22 -8.31
CA LYS A 163 12.52 -5.49 -7.86
C LYS A 163 13.69 -5.85 -8.75
N SER A 164 14.82 -6.19 -8.17
CA SER A 164 15.93 -6.86 -8.85
C SER A 164 16.23 -8.18 -8.15
N GLY A 165 16.47 -9.24 -8.94
CA GLY A 165 16.99 -10.49 -8.42
C GLY A 165 18.51 -10.38 -8.27
N ARG A 166 19.03 -10.85 -7.14
CA ARG A 166 20.46 -11.04 -6.92
C ARG A 166 20.68 -12.51 -6.57
N ASP A 167 21.61 -13.15 -7.22
CA ASP A 167 21.96 -14.52 -6.87
C ASP A 167 22.50 -14.58 -5.44
N SER A 168 22.18 -15.67 -4.76
CA SER A 168 22.71 -15.90 -3.42
C SER A 168 24.21 -16.14 -3.49
N GLU A 169 24.97 -15.52 -2.62
CA GLU A 169 26.41 -15.75 -2.42
C GLU A 169 26.66 -16.98 -1.51
N MET A 170 25.61 -17.70 -1.09
CA MET A 170 25.78 -18.92 -0.31
C MET A 170 26.42 -20.02 -1.16
N GLU A 171 27.52 -20.57 -0.68
CA GLU A 171 28.22 -21.69 -1.30
C GLU A 171 27.48 -23.00 -1.06
N PHE A 172 26.97 -23.21 0.15
CA PHE A 172 26.19 -24.38 0.49
C PHE A 172 24.75 -24.25 -0.03
N ARG A 173 24.31 -25.22 -0.80
CA ARG A 173 22.93 -25.32 -1.33
C ARG A 173 22.34 -26.67 -0.97
N THR A 174 21.17 -26.71 -0.35
CA THR A 174 20.40 -27.94 -0.13
C THR A 174 19.19 -27.96 -1.04
N CYS A 175 18.97 -29.10 -1.69
CA CYS A 175 17.77 -29.33 -2.52
C CYS A 175 16.65 -30.08 -1.77
N SER A 176 16.90 -30.48 -0.53
CA SER A 176 15.98 -31.37 0.22
C SER A 176 14.91 -30.64 1.03
N TRP A 177 14.97 -29.30 1.16
CA TRP A 177 14.01 -28.54 1.95
C TRP A 177 13.10 -27.69 1.05
N ALA A 178 11.81 -28.02 1.05
CA ALA A 178 10.82 -27.42 0.15
C ALA A 178 10.67 -25.87 0.29
N GLY A 179 11.15 -25.27 1.38
CA GLY A 179 11.14 -23.82 1.60
C GLY A 179 12.29 -23.05 0.93
N PHE A 180 13.27 -23.72 0.35
CA PHE A 180 14.49 -23.12 -0.22
C PHE A 180 14.64 -23.33 -1.73
N ARG A 181 13.54 -23.38 -2.47
CA ARG A 181 13.62 -23.59 -3.94
C ARG A 181 14.16 -22.40 -4.73
N ASP A 182 14.22 -21.22 -4.13
CA ASP A 182 14.73 -20.02 -4.81
C ASP A 182 15.81 -19.34 -3.97
N TYR A 183 17.06 -19.60 -4.32
CA TYR A 183 18.24 -18.96 -3.71
C TYR A 183 18.45 -17.50 -4.19
N ARG A 184 17.49 -16.94 -4.92
CA ARG A 184 17.55 -15.56 -5.36
C ARG A 184 17.07 -14.63 -4.26
N ASN A 185 17.96 -13.73 -3.83
CA ASN A 185 17.57 -12.63 -2.95
C ASN A 185 16.85 -11.58 -3.78
N THR A 186 15.58 -11.29 -3.45
CA THR A 186 14.84 -10.19 -4.07
C THR A 186 14.94 -8.98 -3.17
N SER A 187 15.57 -7.89 -3.64
CA SER A 187 15.42 -6.59 -3.02
C SER A 187 14.12 -5.94 -3.51
N ASN A 188 13.22 -5.62 -2.59
CA ASN A 188 11.97 -4.94 -2.90
C ASN A 188 12.15 -3.44 -2.63
N ILE A 189 12.32 -2.65 -3.69
CA ILE A 189 12.20 -1.21 -3.61
C ILE A 189 10.87 -0.84 -4.28
N THR A 190 10.00 -0.20 -3.53
CA THR A 190 8.75 0.34 -4.05
C THR A 190 8.96 1.82 -4.33
N VAL A 191 8.76 2.23 -5.57
CA VAL A 191 8.90 3.64 -5.99
C VAL A 191 7.52 4.20 -6.27
N MET A 192 7.22 5.33 -5.65
CA MET A 192 6.03 6.13 -5.96
C MET A 192 6.48 7.32 -6.79
N LEU A 193 5.97 7.42 -8.01
CA LEU A 193 6.16 8.59 -8.86
C LEU A 193 4.92 9.48 -8.73
N ARG A 194 5.15 10.76 -8.48
CA ARG A 194 4.11 11.80 -8.57
C ARG A 194 4.12 12.42 -9.97
N LYS A 195 2.95 12.90 -10.38
CA LYS A 195 2.82 13.90 -11.45
C LYS A 195 3.64 15.13 -11.15
#